data_613bdd3a3f3272cd702291262851dd7b
#
_entry.id   613bdd3a3f3272cd702291262851dd7b
#
_cell.length_a   1.000
_cell.length_b   1.000
_cell.length_c   1.000
_cell.angle_alpha   90.00
_cell.angle_beta   90.00
_cell.angle_gamma   90.00
#
_symmetry.space_group_name_H-M   'P 1'
#
loop_
_entity.id
_entity.type
_entity.pdbx_description
1 polymer ?
#
loop_
_entity_poly.entity_id
_entity_poly.type
_entity_poly.pdbx_seq_one_letter_code
_entity_poly.pdbx_strand_id
1 'polypeptide(L)'
;MQTILVRVGKKVATESSSPCGGNPFNIYFKMYVIVEINGQQFKAEEGKKLFVHHIQNAENGATVEFDKVLLVDNNGTVTVGAPTVDGAKVVCEVASHLVKGDKVLVFHKKRRKGYKKLNGHRQQFTELTIKQVIA
;
A
#
# COMPACT_ATOMS: atom_id res chain seq x y z
N MET A 1 30.69 -15.93 -55.11
CA MET A 1 31.15 -15.06 -54.01
C MET A 1 30.22 -13.89 -53.92
N GLN A 2 29.24 -13.94 -53.03
CA GLN A 2 28.28 -12.86 -52.81
C GLN A 2 28.41 -12.40 -51.38
N THR A 3 28.85 -11.15 -51.21
CA THR A 3 29.01 -10.47 -49.94
C THR A 3 27.68 -9.87 -49.56
N ILE A 4 27.10 -10.33 -48.46
CA ILE A 4 25.85 -9.79 -47.89
C ILE A 4 26.24 -8.62 -46.99
N LEU A 5 25.89 -7.40 -47.39
CA LEU A 5 25.99 -6.19 -46.59
C LEU A 5 24.77 -6.11 -45.64
N VAL A 6 25.00 -6.30 -44.35
CA VAL A 6 23.98 -6.02 -43.32
C VAL A 6 24.06 -4.54 -42.98
N ARG A 7 23.04 -3.79 -43.39
CA ARG A 7 22.85 -2.38 -43.00
C ARG A 7 22.25 -2.34 -41.57
N VAL A 8 23.06 -1.91 -40.63
CA VAL A 8 22.62 -1.51 -39.29
C VAL A 8 22.02 -0.11 -39.39
N GLY A 9 20.69 -0.03 -39.29
CA GLY A 9 19.96 1.23 -39.21
C GLY A 9 20.02 1.81 -37.79
N LYS A 10 20.85 2.84 -37.60
CA LYS A 10 20.78 3.71 -36.42
C LYS A 10 19.49 4.51 -36.48
N LYS A 11 18.52 4.22 -35.62
CA LYS A 11 17.44 5.17 -35.35
C LYS A 11 17.93 6.20 -34.33
N VAL A 12 18.14 7.40 -34.86
CA VAL A 12 18.32 8.61 -34.04
C VAL A 12 16.99 8.94 -33.41
N ALA A 13 16.89 8.87 -32.10
CA ALA A 13 15.74 9.38 -31.36
C ALA A 13 15.85 10.90 -31.32
N THR A 14 14.99 11.58 -32.06
CA THR A 14 14.74 13.01 -31.95
C THR A 14 13.94 13.26 -30.67
N GLU A 15 14.59 13.86 -29.69
CA GLU A 15 13.89 14.47 -28.56
C GLU A 15 13.09 15.66 -29.10
N SER A 16 11.78 15.49 -29.15
CA SER A 16 10.85 16.60 -29.31
C SER A 16 10.41 17.06 -27.96
N SER A 17 10.76 18.30 -27.63
CA SER A 17 10.30 19.10 -26.51
C SER A 17 8.80 18.95 -26.27
N SER A 18 8.44 18.54 -25.05
CA SER A 18 7.09 18.45 -24.56
C SER A 18 6.45 19.84 -24.45
N PRO A 19 5.31 20.11 -25.09
CA PRO A 19 4.51 21.25 -24.73
C PRO A 19 3.81 20.99 -23.39
N CYS A 20 3.89 21.95 -22.47
CA CYS A 20 3.09 22.03 -21.25
C CYS A 20 1.60 21.98 -21.61
N GLY A 21 1.01 20.82 -21.44
CA GLY A 21 -0.41 20.57 -21.62
C GLY A 21 -0.76 19.30 -20.87
N GLY A 22 -0.75 19.36 -19.52
CA GLY A 22 -1.23 18.26 -18.71
C GLY A 22 -2.71 18.01 -19.02
N ASN A 23 -3.03 16.89 -19.64
CA ASN A 23 -4.40 16.39 -19.71
C ASN A 23 -4.89 16.16 -18.29
N PRO A 24 -5.88 16.94 -17.77
CA PRO A 24 -6.36 16.80 -16.41
C PRO A 24 -7.19 15.52 -16.19
N PHE A 25 -7.37 14.69 -17.20
CA PHE A 25 -8.19 13.47 -17.16
C PHE A 25 -7.40 12.18 -17.40
N ASN A 26 -6.11 12.15 -17.03
CA ASN A 26 -5.43 10.87 -16.97
C ASN A 26 -5.85 10.14 -15.68
N ILE A 27 -7.10 9.73 -15.66
CA ILE A 27 -7.63 8.80 -14.66
C ILE A 27 -7.00 7.46 -15.00
N TYR A 28 -5.82 7.20 -14.45
CA TYR A 28 -5.32 5.84 -14.37
C TYR A 28 -6.28 5.08 -13.46
N PHE A 29 -7.16 4.31 -14.06
CA PHE A 29 -7.94 3.31 -13.36
C PHE A 29 -6.95 2.29 -12.80
N LYS A 30 -6.53 2.50 -11.57
CA LYS A 30 -5.68 1.55 -10.85
C LYS A 30 -6.60 0.56 -10.16
N MET A 31 -6.31 -0.71 -10.37
CA MET A 31 -6.92 -1.77 -9.57
C MET A 31 -6.68 -1.48 -8.09
N TYR A 32 -7.73 -1.49 -7.29
CA TYR A 32 -7.64 -1.40 -5.85
C TYR A 32 -8.58 -2.40 -5.18
N VAL A 33 -8.23 -2.77 -3.98
CA VAL A 33 -9.04 -3.69 -3.16
C VAL A 33 -9.23 -3.11 -1.77
N ILE A 34 -10.31 -3.52 -1.10
CA ILE A 34 -10.52 -3.27 0.32
C ILE A 34 -10.27 -4.59 1.04
N VAL A 35 -9.25 -4.60 1.90
CA VAL A 35 -8.82 -5.76 2.68
C VAL A 35 -8.98 -5.49 4.16
N GLU A 36 -9.39 -6.48 4.92
CA GLU A 36 -9.43 -6.44 6.38
C GLU A 36 -8.14 -7.02 6.97
N ILE A 37 -7.41 -6.20 7.72
CA ILE A 37 -6.18 -6.58 8.42
C ILE A 37 -6.31 -6.24 9.90
N ASN A 38 -6.16 -7.21 10.78
CA ASN A 38 -6.29 -7.05 12.24
C ASN A 38 -7.58 -6.33 12.66
N GLY A 39 -8.72 -6.62 12.00
CA GLY A 39 -10.02 -6.02 12.30
C GLY A 39 -10.20 -4.59 11.77
N GLN A 40 -9.27 -4.07 10.97
CA GLN A 40 -9.36 -2.78 10.31
C GLN A 40 -9.37 -2.94 8.79
N GLN A 41 -10.15 -2.10 8.13
CA GLN A 41 -10.26 -2.10 6.67
C GLN A 41 -9.30 -1.09 6.05
N PHE A 42 -8.57 -1.53 5.05
CA PHE A 42 -7.60 -0.72 4.32
C PHE A 42 -7.86 -0.78 2.82
N LYS A 43 -7.69 0.36 2.16
CA LYS A 43 -7.62 0.41 0.70
C LYS A 43 -6.20 0.03 0.27
N ALA A 44 -6.08 -1.07 -0.44
CA ALA A 44 -4.83 -1.60 -0.95
C ALA A 44 -4.71 -1.38 -2.46
N GLU A 45 -3.61 -0.78 -2.90
CA GLU A 45 -3.24 -0.61 -4.31
C GLU A 45 -1.83 -1.16 -4.50
N GLU A 46 -1.53 -1.78 -5.62
CA GLU A 46 -0.21 -2.32 -5.91
C GLU A 46 0.89 -1.24 -5.83
N GLY A 47 2.00 -1.59 -5.20
CA GLY A 47 3.14 -0.71 -5.00
C GLY A 47 2.98 0.33 -3.90
N LYS A 48 1.83 0.43 -3.23
CA LYS A 48 1.64 1.34 -2.09
C LYS A 48 2.09 0.72 -0.77
N LYS A 49 2.45 1.61 0.15
CA LYS A 49 2.79 1.28 1.53
C LYS A 49 1.57 1.46 2.43
N LEU A 50 1.37 0.54 3.36
CA LEU A 50 0.34 0.59 4.39
C LEU A 50 0.97 0.49 5.77
N PHE A 51 0.44 1.27 6.71
CA PHE A 51 0.76 1.14 8.13
C PHE A 51 -0.41 0.47 8.86
N VAL A 52 -0.18 -0.74 9.32
CA VAL A 52 -1.17 -1.54 10.03
C VAL A 52 -0.78 -1.69 11.50
N HIS A 53 -1.73 -2.06 12.35
CA HIS A 53 -1.40 -2.43 13.72
C HIS A 53 -0.34 -3.53 13.75
N HIS A 54 0.55 -3.43 14.72
CA HIS A 54 1.70 -4.32 14.84
C HIS A 54 1.34 -5.81 14.72
N ILE A 55 2.01 -6.49 13.80
CA ILE A 55 1.88 -7.94 13.57
C ILE A 55 3.04 -8.62 14.31
N GLN A 56 2.71 -9.40 15.35
CA GLN A 56 3.73 -9.95 16.26
C GLN A 56 4.71 -10.94 15.60
N ASN A 57 4.26 -11.69 14.60
CA ASN A 57 5.05 -12.78 14.00
C ASN A 57 5.60 -12.43 12.61
N ALA A 58 5.66 -11.16 12.26
CA ALA A 58 6.18 -10.72 10.97
C ALA A 58 7.63 -10.26 11.10
N GLU A 59 8.54 -10.88 10.38
CA GLU A 59 9.94 -10.44 10.27
C GLU A 59 10.11 -9.47 9.11
N ASN A 60 11.17 -8.64 9.15
CA ASN A 60 11.50 -7.74 8.04
C ASN A 60 11.82 -8.55 6.77
N GLY A 61 11.19 -8.20 5.66
CA GLY A 61 11.32 -8.91 4.39
C GLY A 61 10.44 -10.15 4.26
N ALA A 62 9.66 -10.51 5.29
CA ALA A 62 8.72 -11.62 5.20
C ALA A 62 7.54 -11.26 4.28
N THR A 63 7.06 -12.25 3.55
CA THR A 63 5.83 -12.13 2.75
C THR A 63 4.64 -12.57 3.59
N VAL A 64 3.60 -11.74 3.63
CA VAL A 64 2.35 -12.00 4.36
C VAL A 64 1.20 -11.93 3.37
N GLU A 65 0.32 -12.93 3.42
CA GLU A 65 -0.89 -13.01 2.59
C GLU A 65 -2.13 -12.69 3.43
N PHE A 66 -3.06 -11.94 2.85
CA PHE A 66 -4.35 -11.62 3.45
C PHE A 66 -5.47 -12.08 2.53
N ASP A 67 -6.30 -13.00 3.03
CA ASP A 67 -7.40 -13.61 2.29
C ASP A 67 -8.74 -12.86 2.48
N LYS A 68 -8.83 -12.00 3.51
CA LYS A 68 -10.08 -11.27 3.80
C LYS A 68 -10.24 -10.03 2.93
N VAL A 69 -10.54 -10.23 1.67
CA VAL A 69 -10.83 -9.15 0.71
C VAL A 69 -12.33 -8.92 0.65
N LEU A 70 -12.78 -7.71 0.94
CA LEU A 70 -14.19 -7.34 0.99
C LEU A 70 -14.71 -6.80 -0.34
N LEU A 71 -13.85 -6.11 -1.07
CA LEU A 71 -14.19 -5.48 -2.35
C LEU A 71 -12.98 -5.48 -3.28
N VAL A 72 -13.23 -5.71 -4.54
CA VAL A 72 -12.25 -5.59 -5.63
C VAL A 72 -12.80 -4.64 -6.67
N ASP A 73 -12.05 -3.61 -7.03
CA ASP A 73 -12.30 -2.77 -8.19
C ASP A 73 -11.21 -3.00 -9.23
N ASN A 74 -11.60 -3.59 -10.32
CA ASN A 74 -10.74 -3.81 -11.48
C ASN A 74 -11.15 -2.86 -12.60
N ASN A 75 -10.53 -1.68 -12.65
CA ASN A 75 -10.74 -0.68 -13.71
C ASN A 75 -12.21 -0.30 -13.94
N GLY A 76 -12.98 -0.15 -12.86
CA GLY A 76 -14.40 0.23 -12.93
C GLY A 76 -15.38 -0.95 -12.85
N THR A 77 -14.89 -2.20 -12.90
CA THR A 77 -15.71 -3.37 -12.59
C THR A 77 -15.57 -3.69 -11.11
N VAL A 78 -16.61 -3.34 -10.34
CA VAL A 78 -16.60 -3.54 -8.88
C VAL A 78 -17.25 -4.86 -8.52
N THR A 79 -16.51 -5.71 -7.81
CA THR A 79 -17.01 -6.95 -7.22
C THR A 79 -17.03 -6.80 -5.69
N VAL A 80 -18.22 -6.95 -5.10
CA VAL A 80 -18.42 -6.84 -3.65
C VAL A 80 -18.59 -8.23 -3.07
N GLY A 81 -17.85 -8.54 -2.01
CA GLY A 81 -17.97 -9.81 -1.29
C GLY A 81 -19.23 -9.90 -0.41
N ALA A 82 -19.66 -11.11 -0.13
CA ALA A 82 -20.76 -11.40 0.79
C ALA A 82 -20.34 -12.45 1.86
N PRO A 83 -19.54 -12.14 2.87
CA PRO A 83 -18.84 -10.89 3.22
C PRO A 83 -17.50 -10.69 2.51
N THR A 84 -16.86 -11.74 1.99
CA THR A 84 -15.56 -11.73 1.32
C THR A 84 -15.71 -12.13 -0.15
N VAL A 85 -14.77 -11.69 -0.98
CA VAL A 85 -14.65 -12.11 -2.37
C VAL A 85 -13.87 -13.43 -2.41
N ASP A 86 -14.47 -14.48 -2.95
CA ASP A 86 -13.84 -15.80 -3.04
C ASP A 86 -12.67 -15.77 -4.04
N GLY A 87 -11.54 -16.32 -3.60
CA GLY A 87 -10.32 -16.43 -4.42
C GLY A 87 -9.45 -15.17 -4.44
N ALA A 88 -9.92 -14.04 -3.92
CA ALA A 88 -9.13 -12.82 -3.86
C ALA A 88 -8.13 -12.84 -2.69
N LYS A 89 -6.89 -12.43 -2.96
CA LYS A 89 -5.80 -12.36 -1.97
C LYS A 89 -4.94 -11.12 -2.21
N VAL A 90 -4.41 -10.59 -1.11
CA VAL A 90 -3.42 -9.49 -1.16
C VAL A 90 -2.09 -9.99 -0.61
N VAL A 91 -1.06 -9.93 -1.43
CA VAL A 91 0.31 -10.32 -1.06
C VAL A 91 1.09 -9.07 -0.70
N CYS A 92 1.56 -9.00 0.53
CA CYS A 92 2.33 -7.90 1.07
C CYS A 92 3.72 -8.36 1.52
N GLU A 93 4.70 -7.49 1.40
CA GLU A 93 6.02 -7.66 2.00
C GLU A 93 6.16 -6.74 3.20
N VAL A 94 6.69 -7.24 4.30
CA VAL A 94 6.97 -6.46 5.50
C VAL A 94 8.22 -5.60 5.27
N ALA A 95 8.03 -4.31 5.04
CA ALA A 95 9.14 -3.37 4.86
C ALA A 95 9.83 -3.07 6.20
N SER A 96 9.04 -2.86 7.26
CA SER A 96 9.53 -2.67 8.62
C SER A 96 8.56 -3.29 9.63
N HIS A 97 9.07 -4.22 10.41
CA HIS A 97 8.31 -4.93 11.44
C HIS A 97 7.77 -4.00 12.53
N LEU A 98 8.58 -3.01 12.97
CA LEU A 98 8.24 -2.13 14.07
C LEU A 98 8.49 -0.66 13.71
N VAL A 99 7.41 0.05 13.42
CA VAL A 99 7.39 1.51 13.26
C VAL A 99 6.65 2.12 14.44
N LYS A 100 7.28 3.05 15.13
CA LYS A 100 6.67 3.74 16.27
C LYS A 100 6.02 5.04 15.78
N GLY A 101 4.74 5.20 16.04
CA GLY A 101 4.00 6.42 15.80
C GLY A 101 4.45 7.59 16.68
N ASP A 102 3.76 8.70 16.60
CA ASP A 102 4.02 9.86 17.43
C ASP A 102 3.71 9.60 18.91
N LYS A 103 4.48 10.25 19.80
CA LYS A 103 4.26 10.13 21.23
C LYS A 103 3.12 11.06 21.65
N VAL A 104 2.02 10.45 22.11
CA VAL A 104 0.88 11.17 22.67
C VAL A 104 1.07 11.28 24.19
N LEU A 105 1.04 12.50 24.71
CA LEU A 105 1.11 12.76 26.14
C LEU A 105 -0.30 12.77 26.72
N VAL A 106 -0.61 11.77 27.53
CA VAL A 106 -1.91 11.65 28.23
C VAL A 106 -1.77 12.25 29.61
N PHE A 107 -2.36 13.44 29.82
CA PHE A 107 -2.27 14.16 31.07
C PHE A 107 -3.63 14.20 31.78
N HIS A 108 -3.63 13.79 33.04
CA HIS A 108 -4.80 13.84 33.92
C HIS A 108 -4.47 14.61 35.20
N LYS A 109 -5.30 15.58 35.54
CA LYS A 109 -5.20 16.33 36.79
C LYS A 109 -6.59 16.55 37.38
N LYS A 110 -6.72 16.47 38.71
CA LYS A 110 -7.93 16.88 39.45
C LYS A 110 -7.66 18.18 40.19
N ARG A 111 -8.56 19.17 40.03
CA ARG A 111 -8.45 20.46 40.71
C ARG A 111 -8.53 20.27 42.25
N ARG A 112 -7.67 20.99 42.96
CA ARG A 112 -7.57 20.99 44.45
C ARG A 112 -7.34 19.62 45.09
N LYS A 113 -6.97 18.60 44.28
CA LYS A 113 -6.57 17.29 44.79
C LYS A 113 -5.16 17.01 44.31
N GLY A 114 -4.35 16.35 45.10
CA GLY A 114 -2.94 16.02 44.74
C GLY A 114 -2.79 15.03 43.58
N TYR A 115 -3.87 14.81 42.81
CA TYR A 115 -3.88 13.88 41.69
C TYR A 115 -3.35 14.55 40.41
N LYS A 116 -2.19 14.09 39.94
CA LYS A 116 -1.57 14.50 38.67
C LYS A 116 -0.88 13.26 38.06
N LYS A 117 -1.28 12.87 36.86
CA LYS A 117 -0.63 11.78 36.10
C LYS A 117 -0.30 12.26 34.71
N LEU A 118 0.91 11.95 34.24
CA LEU A 118 1.37 12.20 32.89
C LEU A 118 1.94 10.89 32.33
N ASN A 119 1.24 10.28 31.39
CA ASN A 119 1.66 9.06 30.73
C ASN A 119 1.91 9.35 29.24
N GLY A 120 3.00 8.81 28.70
CA GLY A 120 3.25 8.86 27.26
C GLY A 120 2.80 7.56 26.62
N HIS A 121 2.04 7.65 25.51
CA HIS A 121 1.68 6.49 24.69
C HIS A 121 2.31 6.62 23.30
N ARG A 122 2.89 5.55 22.80
CA ARG A 122 3.37 5.40 21.43
C ARG A 122 2.79 4.14 20.82
N GLN A 123 1.97 4.31 19.78
CA GLN A 123 1.42 3.19 19.05
C GLN A 123 2.50 2.53 18.20
N GLN A 124 2.49 1.21 18.18
CA GLN A 124 3.35 0.39 17.33
C GLN A 124 2.59 -0.01 16.07
N PHE A 125 3.25 0.14 14.93
CA PHE A 125 2.74 -0.22 13.60
C PHE A 125 3.73 -1.12 12.90
N THR A 126 3.25 -1.87 11.92
CA THR A 126 4.05 -2.59 10.94
C THR A 126 3.85 -1.94 9.58
N GLU A 127 4.93 -1.63 8.88
CA GLU A 127 4.91 -1.09 7.51
C GLU A 127 4.89 -2.26 6.52
N LEU A 128 3.85 -2.31 5.72
CA LEU A 128 3.66 -3.29 4.66
C LEU A 128 3.75 -2.62 3.29
N THR A 129 4.43 -3.24 2.35
CA THR A 129 4.42 -2.87 0.93
C THR A 129 3.58 -3.88 0.15
N ILE A 130 2.57 -3.41 -0.56
CA ILE A 130 1.70 -4.26 -1.37
C ILE A 130 2.48 -4.66 -2.62
N LYS A 131 2.72 -5.95 -2.82
CA LYS A 131 3.42 -6.48 -4.00
C LYS A 131 2.47 -6.86 -5.11
N GLN A 132 1.42 -7.58 -4.76
CA GLN A 132 0.49 -8.12 -5.74
C GLN A 132 -0.91 -8.22 -5.15
N VAL A 133 -1.89 -7.98 -6.00
CA VAL A 133 -3.31 -8.21 -5.73
C VAL A 133 -3.78 -9.30 -6.67
N ILE A 134 -4.29 -10.40 -6.13
CA ILE A 134 -4.87 -11.52 -6.86
C ILE A 134 -6.39 -11.45 -6.63
N ALA A 135 -7.14 -11.33 -7.71
CA ALA A 135 -8.60 -11.23 -7.66
C ALA A 135 -9.23 -11.87 -8.91
#